data_b006f43411d2c9d58b75f3daf9cea0c8
#
_entry.id   b006f43411d2c9d58b75f3daf9cea0c8
#
_cell.length_a   1.000
_cell.length_b   1.000
_cell.length_c   1.000
_cell.angle_alpha   90.00
_cell.angle_beta   90.00
_cell.angle_gamma   90.00
#
_symmetry.space_group_name_H-M   'P 1'
#
loop_
_entity.id
_entity.type
_entity.pdbx_description
1 polymer ?
#
loop_
_entity_poly.entity_id
_entity_poly.type
_entity_poly.pdbx_seq_one_letter_code
_entity_poly.pdbx_strand_id
1 'polypeptide(L)'
;PLIKNSTRPQNLRRETENARQVFLILHNVRSLYNVGSIFRTADAAGVSKIFLTGYTPLPATKTALGAERFVPWEKIKSINKAVKILKAAKTQIVALEQAKSALDIRKFKPHYPFALLLGNEVRGISKTLLKKCDGVVEIPMRGKKESLNVSVAAGVALFAL
;
A
#
# COMPACT_ATOMS: atom_id res chain seq x y z
N PRO A 1 5.51 5.98 -25.19
CA PRO A 1 4.15 5.48 -25.41
C PRO A 1 4.13 4.01 -25.06
N LEU A 2 3.92 3.76 -23.77
CA LEU A 2 3.91 2.40 -23.24
C LEU A 2 2.48 1.97 -23.02
N ILE A 3 2.08 1.00 -23.81
CA ILE A 3 0.92 0.12 -23.66
C ILE A 3 -0.43 0.84 -23.56
N LYS A 4 -1.01 1.11 -24.71
CA LYS A 4 -2.43 1.38 -24.85
C LYS A 4 -3.20 0.06 -24.71
N ASN A 5 -4.06 0.05 -23.70
CA ASN A 5 -5.27 -0.77 -23.57
C ASN A 5 -5.14 -2.28 -23.64
N SER A 6 -5.16 -2.91 -22.47
CA SER A 6 -5.64 -4.28 -22.38
C SER A 6 -7.14 -4.26 -22.75
N THR A 7 -7.50 -4.91 -23.83
CA THR A 7 -8.85 -5.10 -24.38
C THR A 7 -9.67 -6.11 -23.56
N ARG A 8 -9.52 -6.16 -22.23
CA ARG A 8 -10.42 -6.97 -21.40
C ARG A 8 -11.79 -6.32 -21.36
N PRO A 9 -12.88 -7.07 -21.59
CA PRO A 9 -14.25 -6.59 -21.46
C PRO A 9 -14.48 -5.96 -20.07
N GLN A 10 -15.21 -4.84 -20.02
CA GLN A 10 -15.44 -4.08 -18.78
C GLN A 10 -16.15 -4.87 -17.68
N ASN A 11 -17.02 -5.81 -18.04
CA ASN A 11 -17.71 -6.73 -17.13
C ASN A 11 -16.74 -7.70 -16.43
N LEU A 12 -15.79 -8.30 -17.17
CA LEU A 12 -14.73 -9.16 -16.61
C LEU A 12 -13.75 -8.38 -15.71
N ARG A 13 -13.52 -7.09 -15.99
CA ARG A 13 -12.75 -6.23 -15.10
C ARG A 13 -13.46 -6.04 -13.76
N ARG A 14 -14.73 -5.71 -13.75
CA ARG A 14 -15.52 -5.50 -12.52
C ARG A 14 -15.64 -6.75 -11.65
N GLU A 15 -15.81 -7.92 -12.25
CA GLU A 15 -15.89 -9.18 -11.50
C GLU A 15 -14.54 -9.57 -10.87
N THR A 16 -13.42 -9.37 -11.59
CA THR A 16 -12.08 -9.61 -11.05
C THR A 16 -11.65 -8.54 -10.05
N GLU A 17 -12.07 -7.29 -10.21
CA GLU A 17 -11.82 -6.19 -9.27
C GLU A 17 -12.55 -6.39 -7.94
N ASN A 18 -13.77 -6.90 -7.94
CA ASN A 18 -14.50 -7.27 -6.72
C ASN A 18 -13.87 -8.48 -5.99
N ALA A 19 -13.23 -9.39 -6.73
CA ALA A 19 -12.57 -10.57 -6.16
C ALA A 19 -11.18 -10.27 -5.56
N ARG A 20 -10.51 -9.20 -5.99
CA ARG A 20 -9.14 -8.85 -5.58
C ARG A 20 -9.04 -7.43 -5.04
N GLN A 21 -9.77 -7.12 -3.98
CA GLN A 21 -9.65 -5.80 -3.34
C GLN A 21 -8.29 -5.64 -2.65
N VAL A 22 -7.54 -4.63 -3.09
CA VAL A 22 -6.25 -4.24 -2.52
C VAL A 22 -6.39 -2.86 -1.89
N PHE A 23 -6.02 -2.76 -0.63
CA PHE A 23 -5.97 -1.51 0.10
C PHE A 23 -4.51 -1.12 0.42
N LEU A 24 -4.25 0.17 0.52
CA LEU A 24 -3.01 0.69 1.10
C LEU A 24 -3.31 1.42 2.41
N ILE A 25 -2.42 1.28 3.38
CA ILE A 25 -2.39 2.09 4.59
C ILE A 25 -1.07 2.84 4.62
N LEU A 26 -1.11 4.17 4.51
CA LEU A 26 0.06 5.02 4.64
C LEU A 26 0.09 5.59 6.06
N HIS A 27 0.96 5.03 6.91
CA HIS A 27 1.05 5.41 8.31
C HIS A 27 2.28 6.27 8.58
N ASN A 28 2.06 7.54 8.94
CA ASN A 28 3.13 8.48 9.25
C ASN A 28 4.12 8.69 8.09
N VAL A 29 3.70 8.53 6.85
CA VAL A 29 4.51 8.94 5.69
C VAL A 29 4.61 10.45 5.69
N ARG A 30 5.84 11.00 5.71
CA ARG A 30 6.07 12.45 5.89
C ARG A 30 6.02 13.24 4.60
N SER A 31 6.63 12.69 3.57
CA SER A 31 6.84 13.40 2.32
C SER A 31 5.58 13.45 1.48
N LEU A 32 5.12 14.66 1.17
CA LEU A 32 4.02 14.89 0.23
C LEU A 32 4.34 14.34 -1.17
N TYR A 33 5.61 14.37 -1.58
CA TYR A 33 6.06 13.78 -2.85
C TYR A 33 5.94 12.26 -2.84
N ASN A 34 6.31 11.61 -1.73
CA ASN A 34 6.12 10.16 -1.59
C ASN A 34 4.65 9.78 -1.63
N VAL A 35 3.79 10.53 -0.91
CA VAL A 35 2.34 10.31 -0.95
C VAL A 35 1.82 10.44 -2.39
N GLY A 36 2.15 11.50 -3.09
CA GLY A 36 1.74 11.71 -4.48
C GLY A 36 2.22 10.61 -5.42
N SER A 37 3.48 10.19 -5.30
CA SER A 37 4.05 9.10 -6.07
C SER A 37 3.34 7.77 -5.80
N ILE A 38 3.01 7.50 -4.53
CA ILE A 38 2.26 6.29 -4.14
C ILE A 38 0.85 6.31 -4.76
N PHE A 39 0.16 7.45 -4.78
CA PHE A 39 -1.15 7.55 -5.43
C PHE A 39 -1.10 7.21 -6.92
N ARG A 40 -0.08 7.71 -7.64
CA ARG A 40 0.12 7.37 -9.06
C ARG A 40 0.36 5.87 -9.27
N THR A 41 1.19 5.28 -8.43
CA THR A 41 1.48 3.84 -8.48
C THR A 41 0.24 3.02 -8.11
N ALA A 42 -0.51 3.46 -7.12
CA ALA A 42 -1.75 2.82 -6.68
C ALA A 42 -2.82 2.81 -7.76
N ASP A 43 -2.97 3.92 -8.50
CA ASP A 43 -3.84 4.00 -9.68
C ASP A 43 -3.42 2.98 -10.74
N ALA A 44 -2.13 2.94 -11.08
CA ALA A 44 -1.58 2.00 -12.06
C ALA A 44 -1.74 0.53 -11.65
N ALA A 45 -1.66 0.23 -10.34
CA ALA A 45 -1.79 -1.12 -9.79
C ALA A 45 -3.24 -1.53 -9.50
N GLY A 46 -4.22 -0.64 -9.67
CA GLY A 46 -5.63 -0.92 -9.42
C GLY A 46 -5.98 -1.04 -7.93
N VAL A 47 -5.33 -0.24 -7.07
CA VAL A 47 -5.63 -0.20 -5.64
C VAL A 47 -7.05 0.31 -5.41
N SER A 48 -7.82 -0.41 -4.60
CA SER A 48 -9.23 -0.12 -4.34
C SER A 48 -9.45 1.10 -3.46
N LYS A 49 -8.57 1.34 -2.48
CA LYS A 49 -8.63 2.51 -1.59
C LYS A 49 -7.32 2.69 -0.83
N ILE A 50 -6.99 3.96 -0.52
CA ILE A 50 -5.84 4.33 0.32
C ILE A 50 -6.34 4.93 1.64
N PHE A 51 -5.84 4.43 2.75
CA PHE A 51 -6.03 4.98 4.08
C PHE A 51 -4.81 5.79 4.50
N LEU A 52 -5.01 7.08 4.77
CA LEU A 52 -3.97 7.96 5.30
C LEU A 52 -4.11 8.04 6.81
N THR A 53 -3.10 7.59 7.55
CA THR A 53 -3.17 7.52 9.01
C THR A 53 -2.03 8.29 9.69
N GLY A 54 -2.22 8.61 10.95
CA GLY A 54 -1.27 9.43 11.71
C GLY A 54 -1.15 10.83 11.09
N TYR A 55 0.08 11.31 10.93
CA TYR A 55 0.37 12.61 10.34
C TYR A 55 0.66 12.56 8.82
N THR A 56 0.40 11.45 8.15
CA THR A 56 0.50 11.39 6.68
C THR A 56 -0.29 12.55 6.05
N PRO A 57 0.32 13.39 5.21
CA PRO A 57 -0.37 14.52 4.61
C PRO A 57 -1.45 14.08 3.62
N LEU A 58 -2.40 14.96 3.34
CA LEU A 58 -3.37 14.76 2.28
C LEU A 58 -2.68 14.80 0.92
N PRO A 59 -3.16 14.04 -0.07
CA PRO A 59 -2.58 14.10 -1.41
C PRO A 59 -2.79 15.49 -2.03
N ALA A 60 -1.83 15.92 -2.83
CA ALA A 60 -1.92 17.18 -3.56
C ALA A 60 -1.80 16.91 -5.06
N THR A 61 -2.64 17.57 -5.85
CA THR A 61 -2.68 17.40 -7.31
C THR A 61 -1.30 17.62 -7.95
N LYS A 62 -0.53 18.57 -7.43
CA LYS A 62 0.82 18.85 -7.93
C LYS A 62 1.77 17.64 -7.82
N THR A 63 1.64 16.80 -6.79
CA THR A 63 2.51 15.65 -6.55
C THR A 63 1.91 14.34 -7.05
N ALA A 64 0.60 14.19 -6.95
CA ALA A 64 -0.15 13.02 -7.40
C ALA A 64 -0.52 13.08 -8.89
N LEU A 65 -0.37 14.25 -9.52
CA LEU A 65 -0.72 14.51 -10.93
C LEU A 65 -2.17 14.11 -11.28
N GLY A 66 -3.08 14.32 -10.34
CA GLY A 66 -4.50 14.00 -10.50
C GLY A 66 -4.89 12.58 -10.10
N ALA A 67 -3.95 11.69 -9.76
CA ALA A 67 -4.26 10.32 -9.36
C ALA A 67 -5.15 10.24 -8.10
N GLU A 68 -5.10 11.26 -7.24
CA GLU A 68 -5.95 11.39 -6.06
C GLU A 68 -7.45 11.52 -6.38
N ARG A 69 -7.79 11.78 -7.64
CA ARG A 69 -9.18 11.82 -8.13
C ARG A 69 -9.69 10.46 -8.58
N PHE A 70 -8.79 9.54 -8.91
CA PHE A 70 -9.10 8.24 -9.47
C PHE A 70 -9.02 7.12 -8.44
N VAL A 71 -8.11 7.24 -7.46
CA VAL A 71 -7.98 6.28 -6.37
C VAL A 71 -8.75 6.79 -5.16
N PRO A 72 -9.81 6.10 -4.71
CA PRO A 72 -10.51 6.46 -3.48
C PRO A 72 -9.56 6.50 -2.29
N TRP A 73 -9.71 7.49 -1.42
CA TRP A 73 -8.90 7.60 -0.21
C TRP A 73 -9.68 8.16 0.96
N GLU A 74 -9.17 7.90 2.15
CA GLU A 74 -9.76 8.38 3.40
C GLU A 74 -8.68 8.72 4.43
N LYS A 75 -8.83 9.85 5.11
CA LYS A 75 -7.98 10.23 6.23
C LYS A 75 -8.58 9.72 7.53
N ILE A 76 -7.93 8.74 8.16
CA ILE A 76 -8.27 8.24 9.48
C ILE A 76 -7.09 8.50 10.41
N LYS A 77 -7.15 9.53 11.26
CA LYS A 77 -6.04 9.92 12.12
C LYS A 77 -5.51 8.76 12.99
N SER A 78 -6.40 7.94 13.53
CA SER A 78 -6.04 6.78 14.35
C SER A 78 -5.77 5.54 13.51
N ILE A 79 -4.52 5.07 13.50
CA ILE A 79 -4.15 3.79 12.86
C ILE A 79 -4.92 2.61 13.46
N ASN A 80 -5.17 2.63 14.78
CA ASN A 80 -5.93 1.57 15.44
C ASN A 80 -7.36 1.50 14.92
N LYS A 81 -7.98 2.66 14.64
CA LYS A 81 -9.32 2.73 14.05
C LYS A 81 -9.30 2.14 12.63
N ALA A 82 -8.32 2.51 11.80
CA ALA A 82 -8.19 1.96 10.45
C ALA A 82 -8.01 0.44 10.46
N VAL A 83 -7.11 -0.08 11.31
CA VAL A 83 -6.90 -1.52 11.49
C VAL A 83 -8.19 -2.22 11.94
N LYS A 84 -8.93 -1.65 12.89
CA LYS A 84 -10.19 -2.21 13.36
C LYS A 84 -11.24 -2.31 12.25
N ILE A 85 -11.39 -1.26 11.44
CA ILE A 85 -12.32 -1.23 10.30
C ILE A 85 -11.96 -2.34 9.30
N LEU A 86 -10.69 -2.44 8.91
CA LEU A 86 -10.23 -3.42 7.93
C LEU A 86 -10.37 -4.86 8.45
N LYS A 87 -10.04 -5.12 9.73
CA LYS A 87 -10.25 -6.44 10.34
C LYS A 87 -11.71 -6.82 10.44
N ALA A 88 -12.60 -5.88 10.75
CA ALA A 88 -14.04 -6.13 10.75
C ALA A 88 -14.55 -6.50 9.34
N ALA A 89 -13.94 -5.97 8.29
CA ALA A 89 -14.18 -6.35 6.90
C ALA A 89 -13.41 -7.62 6.46
N LYS A 90 -12.81 -8.38 7.39
CA LYS A 90 -12.03 -9.59 7.13
C LYS A 90 -10.85 -9.37 6.16
N THR A 91 -10.29 -8.16 6.15
CA THR A 91 -9.15 -7.80 5.33
C THR A 91 -7.86 -8.30 5.98
N GLN A 92 -7.04 -9.04 5.24
CA GLN A 92 -5.70 -9.41 5.67
C GLN A 92 -4.80 -8.17 5.66
N ILE A 93 -4.21 -7.81 6.78
CA ILE A 93 -3.31 -6.66 6.91
C ILE A 93 -1.87 -7.15 7.00
N VAL A 94 -1.04 -6.75 6.05
CA VAL A 94 0.38 -7.13 5.98
C VAL A 94 1.24 -5.88 5.96
N ALA A 95 2.24 -5.84 6.82
CA ALA A 95 3.19 -4.74 6.87
C ALA A 95 4.35 -4.98 5.90
N LEU A 96 4.74 -3.95 5.15
CA LEU A 96 5.98 -3.93 4.38
C LEU A 96 7.08 -3.31 5.26
N GLU A 97 7.90 -4.16 5.84
CA GLU A 97 8.95 -3.74 6.78
C GLU A 97 10.05 -4.79 6.86
N GLN A 98 11.27 -4.37 7.13
CA GLN A 98 12.37 -5.28 7.41
C GLN A 98 12.29 -5.73 8.86
N ALA A 99 12.09 -7.02 9.07
CA ALA A 99 12.02 -7.63 10.40
C ALA A 99 12.56 -9.07 10.36
N LYS A 100 13.04 -9.56 11.48
CA LYS A 100 13.56 -10.95 11.58
C LYS A 100 12.53 -12.01 11.16
N SER A 101 11.25 -11.73 11.31
CA SER A 101 10.14 -12.61 10.95
C SER A 101 9.51 -12.26 9.59
N ALA A 102 10.09 -11.32 8.84
CA ALA A 102 9.54 -10.92 7.56
C ALA A 102 9.73 -12.01 6.51
N LEU A 103 8.69 -12.23 5.72
CA LEU A 103 8.73 -13.13 4.59
C LEU A 103 9.15 -12.35 3.34
N ASP A 104 10.02 -12.94 2.52
CA ASP A 104 10.34 -12.41 1.20
C ASP A 104 9.05 -12.19 0.39
N ILE A 105 8.81 -10.95 -0.03
CA ILE A 105 7.58 -10.58 -0.73
C ILE A 105 7.30 -11.43 -1.97
N ARG A 106 8.33 -11.93 -2.64
CA ARG A 106 8.21 -12.80 -3.82
C ARG A 106 7.63 -14.17 -3.51
N LYS A 107 7.69 -14.60 -2.24
CA LYS A 107 7.14 -15.87 -1.75
C LYS A 107 5.79 -15.71 -1.08
N PHE A 108 5.40 -14.47 -0.81
CA PHE A 108 4.14 -14.18 -0.15
C PHE A 108 2.97 -14.25 -1.14
N LYS A 109 1.87 -14.87 -0.70
CA LYS A 109 0.61 -14.93 -1.46
C LYS A 109 -0.50 -14.31 -0.61
N PRO A 110 -1.02 -13.15 -1.01
CA PRO A 110 -2.06 -12.48 -0.25
C PRO A 110 -3.39 -13.22 -0.31
N HIS A 111 -4.16 -13.14 0.79
CA HIS A 111 -5.57 -13.48 0.79
C HIS A 111 -6.38 -12.19 0.65
N TYR A 112 -7.33 -12.17 -0.25
CA TYR A 112 -8.15 -10.99 -0.52
C TYR A 112 -9.46 -11.01 0.30
N PRO A 113 -9.97 -9.86 0.75
CA PRO A 113 -9.38 -8.52 0.61
C PRO A 113 -8.06 -8.38 1.38
N PHE A 114 -7.14 -7.57 0.86
CA PHE A 114 -5.77 -7.43 1.34
C PHE A 114 -5.41 -5.96 1.55
N ALA A 115 -4.70 -5.64 2.61
CA ALA A 115 -4.17 -4.31 2.89
C ALA A 115 -2.66 -4.35 3.12
N LEU A 116 -1.92 -3.55 2.36
CA LEU A 116 -0.49 -3.34 2.56
C LEU A 116 -0.26 -2.09 3.41
N LEU A 117 0.39 -2.26 4.55
CA LEU A 117 0.76 -1.18 5.46
C LEU A 117 2.19 -0.70 5.17
N LEU A 118 2.31 0.59 4.88
CA LEU A 118 3.58 1.29 4.69
C LEU A 118 3.80 2.28 5.85
N GLY A 119 5.00 2.32 6.37
CA GLY A 119 5.37 3.15 7.52
C GLY A 119 6.16 4.40 7.17
N ASN A 120 6.61 5.06 8.22
CA ASN A 120 7.45 6.25 8.15
C ASN A 120 8.81 5.95 7.48
N GLU A 121 9.31 6.90 6.71
CA GLU A 121 10.55 6.75 5.93
C GLU A 121 11.81 6.54 6.78
N VAL A 122 11.79 7.02 8.02
CA VAL A 122 12.95 6.96 8.94
C VAL A 122 12.73 5.94 10.05
N ARG A 123 11.56 5.98 10.69
CA ARG A 123 11.26 5.16 11.89
C ARG A 123 10.63 3.82 11.54
N GLY A 124 10.18 3.66 10.28
CA GLY A 124 9.46 2.46 9.86
C GLY A 124 8.13 2.28 10.59
N ILE A 125 7.77 1.03 10.81
CA ILE A 125 6.55 0.61 11.51
C ILE A 125 6.91 0.14 12.91
N SER A 126 6.22 0.66 13.93
CA SER A 126 6.49 0.29 15.31
C SER A 126 6.22 -1.20 15.58
N LYS A 127 6.99 -1.80 16.49
CA LYS A 127 6.80 -3.20 16.91
C LYS A 127 5.37 -3.49 17.41
N THR A 128 4.76 -2.53 18.09
CA THR A 128 3.38 -2.63 18.57
C THR A 128 2.38 -2.70 17.41
N LEU A 129 2.63 -1.95 16.34
CA LEU A 129 1.77 -1.96 15.15
C LEU A 129 2.01 -3.22 14.31
N LEU A 130 3.26 -3.69 14.18
CA LEU A 130 3.58 -4.96 13.51
C LEU A 130 2.83 -6.15 14.13
N LYS A 131 2.71 -6.18 15.47
CA LYS A 131 1.94 -7.23 16.18
C LYS A 131 0.45 -7.23 15.87
N LYS A 132 -0.09 -6.14 15.32
CA LYS A 132 -1.50 -6.04 14.92
C LYS A 132 -1.73 -6.47 13.47
N CYS A 133 -0.67 -6.62 12.69
CA CYS A 133 -0.71 -7.12 11.33
C CYS A 133 -0.81 -8.65 11.32
N ASP A 134 -1.37 -9.18 10.26
CA ASP A 134 -1.50 -10.63 10.06
C ASP A 134 -0.21 -11.24 9.50
N GLY A 135 0.71 -10.39 9.03
CA GLY A 135 2.03 -10.78 8.57
C GLY A 135 2.93 -9.57 8.30
N VAL A 136 4.20 -9.87 8.09
CA VAL A 136 5.22 -8.89 7.70
C VAL A 136 5.94 -9.44 6.47
N VAL A 137 6.08 -8.62 5.45
CA VAL A 137 6.83 -8.94 4.24
C VAL A 137 7.96 -7.94 4.04
N GLU A 138 9.03 -8.38 3.40
CA GLU A 138 10.16 -7.52 3.07
C GLU A 138 10.55 -7.63 1.60
N ILE A 139 11.13 -6.58 1.07
CA ILE A 139 11.85 -6.60 -0.19
C ILE A 139 13.31 -6.89 0.14
N PRO A 140 13.86 -8.07 -0.23
CA PRO A 140 15.24 -8.41 0.10
C PRO A 140 16.23 -7.45 -0.54
N MET A 141 17.06 -6.81 0.28
CA MET A 141 18.11 -5.90 -0.16
C MET A 141 19.39 -6.68 -0.45
N ARG A 142 19.93 -6.54 -1.65
CA ARG A 142 21.14 -7.25 -2.09
C ARG A 142 22.39 -6.36 -2.15
N GLY A 143 22.21 -5.06 -1.94
CA GLY A 143 23.27 -4.06 -1.99
C GLY A 143 23.71 -3.61 -0.59
N LYS A 144 24.44 -2.49 -0.55
CA LYS A 144 24.91 -1.88 0.70
C LYS A 144 23.85 -1.05 1.43
N LYS A 145 22.79 -0.62 0.73
CA LYS A 145 21.69 0.14 1.33
C LYS A 145 20.71 -0.80 2.01
N GLU A 146 20.24 -0.39 3.18
CA GLU A 146 19.35 -1.19 4.02
C GLU A 146 17.87 -1.01 3.69
N SER A 147 17.51 0.04 2.95
CA SER A 147 16.12 0.34 2.62
C SER A 147 15.97 1.02 1.27
N LEU A 148 14.77 0.94 0.70
CA LEU A 148 14.30 1.71 -0.44
C LEU A 148 13.52 2.94 0.02
N ASN A 149 13.41 3.93 -0.85
CA ASN A 149 12.41 4.98 -0.70
C ASN A 149 11.02 4.35 -0.59
N VAL A 150 10.16 4.87 0.30
CA VAL A 150 8.85 4.27 0.59
C VAL A 150 7.93 4.20 -0.65
N SER A 151 7.99 5.19 -1.54
CA SER A 151 7.18 5.16 -2.77
C SER A 151 7.70 4.12 -3.77
N VAL A 152 9.01 3.91 -3.83
CA VAL A 152 9.63 2.84 -4.64
C VAL A 152 9.26 1.48 -4.05
N ALA A 153 9.39 1.32 -2.74
CA ALA A 153 9.01 0.10 -2.04
C ALA A 153 7.53 -0.25 -2.27
N ALA A 154 6.64 0.75 -2.21
CA ALA A 154 5.22 0.58 -2.52
C ALA A 154 5.00 0.06 -3.93
N GLY A 155 5.70 0.63 -4.91
CA GLY A 155 5.60 0.19 -6.31
C GLY A 155 6.07 -1.24 -6.49
N VAL A 156 7.26 -1.57 -5.99
CA VAL A 156 7.79 -2.94 -6.05
C VAL A 156 6.81 -3.94 -5.42
N ALA A 157 6.28 -3.60 -4.23
CA ALA A 157 5.37 -4.48 -3.51
C ALA A 157 4.03 -4.68 -4.24
N LEU A 158 3.40 -3.60 -4.71
CA LEU A 158 2.11 -3.67 -5.39
C LEU A 158 2.13 -4.49 -6.68
N PHE A 159 3.25 -4.49 -7.39
CA PHE A 159 3.41 -5.25 -8.63
C PHE A 159 4.02 -6.64 -8.43
N ALA A 160 4.54 -6.96 -7.22
CA ALA A 160 5.01 -8.29 -6.86
C ALA A 160 3.90 -9.18 -6.28
N LEU A 161 2.82 -8.59 -5.78
CA LEU A 161 1.65 -9.24 -5.17
C LEU A 161 0.53 -9.34 -6.19
#